data_57963a005eece0f1016a57227e1df4a8
#
_entry.id   57963a005eece0f1016a57227e1df4a8
#
_cell.length_a   1.000
_cell.length_b   1.000
_cell.length_c   1.000
_cell.angle_alpha   90.00
_cell.angle_beta   90.00
_cell.angle_gamma   90.00
#
_symmetry.space_group_name_H-M   'P 1'
#
loop_
_entity.id
_entity.type
_entity.pdbx_description
1 polymer ?
#
loop_
_entity_poly.entity_id
_entity_poly.type
_entity_poly.pdbx_seq_one_letter_code
_entity_poly.pdbx_strand_id
1 'polypeptide(L)'
;MTGRVYLVGAGPGDARLITLKGLDCIEKGDVIVYDRLANPSLLRKAKPGAEKIYVGKRTDRHTMKQEDISRLLVDLALAGKTVVRLKGGDPTVFGRGGEEAELLRKHGIPYEIVPGITAAISVPAYAGIPVTHRDLASSVSIITGHESPDKLDLSINWEKVTNATGTLVFMMGVANIGYISKQLIAHGRPPETPVALVRWGTRAEQETLTGTLADIEQKVLDAGFKPPAVTVVGEVVNQREQLLWAEAMPLFGKRILVTRSRSQASDLVRGIEELGGEPYEFPVIQISMPSGAALERTDEALSRLETYDWAFFTSVNGVDYFFKHLERLGKDIRALYKARIAAVGPATLAALR
;
A
#
# COMPACT_ATOMS: atom_id res chain seq x y z
N MET A 1 -31.94 2.80 -3.24
CA MET A 1 -31.40 1.71 -2.39
C MET A 1 -30.23 2.28 -1.63
N THR A 2 -30.11 1.98 -0.35
CA THR A 2 -28.95 2.37 0.47
C THR A 2 -27.71 1.65 -0.04
N GLY A 3 -26.60 2.36 -0.14
CA GLY A 3 -25.31 1.79 -0.54
C GLY A 3 -24.68 0.94 0.58
N ARG A 4 -23.40 0.63 0.46
CA ARG A 4 -22.64 -0.20 1.40
C ARG A 4 -21.27 0.42 1.68
N VAL A 5 -20.75 0.20 2.88
CA VAL A 5 -19.40 0.65 3.26
C VAL A 5 -18.49 -0.55 3.53
N TYR A 6 -17.29 -0.52 2.96
CA TYR A 6 -16.20 -1.44 3.28
C TYR A 6 -15.12 -0.69 4.06
N LEU A 7 -14.83 -1.14 5.28
CA LEU A 7 -13.69 -0.64 6.08
C LEU A 7 -12.50 -1.55 5.80
N VAL A 8 -11.61 -1.10 4.92
CA VAL A 8 -10.55 -1.92 4.32
C VAL A 8 -9.18 -1.55 4.87
N GLY A 9 -8.44 -2.53 5.37
CA GLY A 9 -7.04 -2.37 5.72
C GLY A 9 -6.16 -2.33 4.48
N ALA A 10 -5.41 -1.24 4.32
CA ALA A 10 -4.49 -1.01 3.20
C ALA A 10 -3.12 -1.69 3.37
N GLY A 11 -2.89 -2.33 4.52
CA GLY A 11 -1.57 -2.83 4.87
C GLY A 11 -0.61 -1.73 5.37
N PRO A 12 0.65 -2.08 5.65
CA PRO A 12 1.61 -1.22 6.35
C PRO A 12 2.28 -0.16 5.46
N GLY A 13 2.25 -0.34 4.14
CA GLY A 13 2.93 0.57 3.21
C GLY A 13 3.19 -0.05 1.84
N ASP A 14 3.78 -1.25 1.76
CA ASP A 14 3.89 -2.01 0.53
C ASP A 14 2.47 -2.36 0.01
N ALA A 15 2.15 -1.91 -1.20
CA ALA A 15 0.83 -2.13 -1.80
C ALA A 15 0.52 -3.62 -2.06
N ARG A 16 1.53 -4.47 -2.15
CA ARG A 16 1.38 -5.92 -2.33
C ARG A 16 0.94 -6.64 -1.05
N LEU A 17 1.00 -5.95 0.09
CA LEU A 17 0.51 -6.46 1.37
C LEU A 17 -0.99 -6.16 1.59
N ILE A 18 -1.69 -5.68 0.58
CA ILE A 18 -3.16 -5.65 0.58
C ILE A 18 -3.71 -7.08 0.52
N THR A 19 -4.81 -7.34 1.20
CA THR A 19 -5.50 -8.62 1.03
C THR A 19 -6.22 -8.68 -0.32
N LEU A 20 -6.36 -9.86 -0.91
CA LEU A 20 -7.14 -10.05 -2.14
C LEU A 20 -8.55 -9.46 -2.00
N LYS A 21 -9.21 -9.70 -0.87
CA LYS A 21 -10.54 -9.14 -0.58
C LYS A 21 -10.53 -7.62 -0.50
N GLY A 22 -9.46 -7.03 0.06
CA GLY A 22 -9.29 -5.58 0.09
C GLY A 22 -9.14 -4.98 -1.31
N LEU A 23 -8.39 -5.66 -2.18
CA LEU A 23 -8.24 -5.27 -3.58
C LEU A 23 -9.56 -5.34 -4.33
N ASP A 24 -10.32 -6.44 -4.19
CA ASP A 24 -11.66 -6.59 -4.79
C ASP A 24 -12.62 -5.48 -4.36
N CYS A 25 -12.55 -5.05 -3.10
CA CYS A 25 -13.36 -3.92 -2.61
C CYS A 25 -12.97 -2.61 -3.31
N ILE A 26 -11.66 -2.33 -3.45
CA ILE A 26 -11.16 -1.13 -4.14
C ILE A 26 -11.64 -1.10 -5.60
N GLU A 27 -11.57 -2.22 -6.29
CA GLU A 27 -11.99 -2.34 -7.70
C GLU A 27 -13.50 -2.14 -7.91
N LYS A 28 -14.32 -2.50 -6.92
CA LYS A 28 -15.79 -2.36 -6.97
C LYS A 28 -16.29 -1.02 -6.44
N GLY A 29 -15.47 -0.28 -5.67
CA GLY A 29 -15.87 0.97 -5.01
C GLY A 29 -16.28 2.09 -5.97
N ASP A 30 -17.38 2.78 -5.66
CA ASP A 30 -17.76 4.02 -6.33
C ASP A 30 -16.98 5.22 -5.77
N VAL A 31 -16.68 5.15 -4.46
CA VAL A 31 -15.93 6.17 -3.73
C VAL A 31 -14.87 5.52 -2.86
N ILE A 32 -13.63 6.00 -2.96
CA ILE A 32 -12.52 5.58 -2.10
C ILE A 32 -12.17 6.73 -1.16
N VAL A 33 -12.47 6.56 0.13
CA VAL A 33 -12.12 7.51 1.20
C VAL A 33 -10.83 7.03 1.86
N TYR A 34 -9.75 7.79 1.78
CA TYR A 34 -8.42 7.35 2.20
C TYR A 34 -7.63 8.40 2.96
N ASP A 35 -6.63 7.97 3.72
CA ASP A 35 -5.72 8.83 4.47
C ASP A 35 -4.26 8.69 3.99
N ARG A 36 -3.35 9.42 4.63
CA ARG A 36 -1.92 9.50 4.27
C ARG A 36 -1.17 8.16 4.38
N LEU A 37 -1.63 7.24 5.23
CA LEU A 37 -0.92 5.99 5.49
C LEU A 37 -1.22 4.91 4.43
N ALA A 38 -2.32 5.05 3.70
CA ALA A 38 -2.62 4.18 2.56
C ALA A 38 -1.65 4.46 1.40
N ASN A 39 -1.12 3.39 0.79
CA ASN A 39 -0.23 3.55 -0.37
C ASN A 39 -1.02 4.10 -1.58
N PRO A 40 -0.58 5.24 -2.18
CA PRO A 40 -1.29 5.84 -3.31
C PRO A 40 -1.42 4.94 -4.54
N SER A 41 -0.54 3.96 -4.71
CA SER A 41 -0.63 3.00 -5.83
C SER A 41 -1.91 2.16 -5.79
N LEU A 42 -2.47 1.90 -4.60
CA LEU A 42 -3.75 1.20 -4.44
C LEU A 42 -4.92 1.99 -5.05
N LEU A 43 -4.86 3.32 -5.05
CA LEU A 43 -5.92 4.16 -5.64
C LEU A 43 -6.01 4.01 -7.17
N ARG A 44 -4.93 3.52 -7.81
CA ARG A 44 -4.91 3.23 -9.25
C ARG A 44 -5.65 1.95 -9.62
N LYS A 45 -5.92 1.09 -8.62
CA LYS A 45 -6.70 -0.14 -8.79
C LYS A 45 -8.22 0.11 -8.75
N ALA A 46 -8.65 1.32 -8.34
CA ALA A 46 -10.06 1.68 -8.38
C ALA A 46 -10.58 1.70 -9.81
N LYS A 47 -11.85 1.33 -10.00
CA LYS A 47 -12.51 1.35 -11.32
C LYS A 47 -12.47 2.75 -11.96
N PRO A 48 -12.51 2.84 -13.29
CA PRO A 48 -12.63 4.12 -13.99
C PRO A 48 -13.83 4.92 -13.47
N GLY A 49 -13.62 6.22 -13.17
CA GLY A 49 -14.67 7.10 -12.67
C GLY A 49 -14.93 7.01 -11.15
N ALA A 50 -14.26 6.13 -10.41
CA ALA A 50 -14.37 6.13 -8.95
C ALA A 50 -13.85 7.44 -8.35
N GLU A 51 -14.65 8.04 -7.46
CA GLU A 51 -14.28 9.24 -6.73
C GLU A 51 -13.23 8.91 -5.66
N LYS A 52 -12.26 9.81 -5.43
CA LYS A 52 -11.17 9.62 -4.46
C LYS A 52 -11.17 10.78 -3.49
N ILE A 53 -11.56 10.53 -2.22
CA ILE A 53 -11.67 11.55 -1.18
C ILE A 53 -10.55 11.36 -0.17
N TYR A 54 -9.64 12.34 -0.08
CA TYR A 54 -8.59 12.35 0.91
C TYR A 54 -9.07 12.96 2.22
N VAL A 55 -8.95 12.22 3.33
CA VAL A 55 -9.41 12.67 4.67
C VAL A 55 -8.25 12.79 5.68
N GLY A 56 -6.99 12.61 5.24
CA GLY A 56 -5.82 12.72 6.11
C GLY A 56 -5.46 14.18 6.45
N LYS A 57 -4.54 14.35 7.42
CA LYS A 57 -3.99 15.67 7.78
C LYS A 57 -3.25 16.27 6.58
N ARG A 58 -3.58 17.51 6.22
CA ARG A 58 -2.81 18.36 5.29
C ARG A 58 -2.24 19.53 6.06
N THR A 59 -1.04 19.95 5.70
CA THR A 59 -0.34 21.10 6.30
C THR A 59 -1.10 22.41 6.15
N ASP A 60 -1.95 22.54 5.13
CA ASP A 60 -2.53 23.82 4.68
C ASP A 60 -4.07 23.89 4.82
N ARG A 61 -4.73 22.86 5.36
CA ARG A 61 -6.19 22.85 5.55
C ARG A 61 -6.58 22.18 6.85
N HIS A 62 -7.72 22.61 7.42
CA HIS A 62 -8.31 22.00 8.62
C HIS A 62 -8.39 20.48 8.45
N THR A 63 -7.75 19.76 9.37
CA THR A 63 -7.84 18.31 9.46
C THR A 63 -9.29 17.93 9.71
N MET A 64 -9.86 17.09 8.86
CA MET A 64 -11.20 16.55 9.09
C MET A 64 -11.20 15.76 10.40
N LYS A 65 -12.12 16.09 11.32
CA LYS A 65 -12.27 15.37 12.57
C LYS A 65 -12.80 13.95 12.29
N GLN A 66 -12.54 13.02 13.20
CA GLN A 66 -13.02 11.64 13.03
C GLN A 66 -14.54 11.55 12.89
N GLU A 67 -15.26 12.39 13.63
CA GLU A 67 -16.72 12.48 13.57
C GLU A 67 -17.20 12.88 12.17
N ASP A 68 -16.50 13.83 11.53
CA ASP A 68 -16.83 14.31 10.18
C ASP A 68 -16.53 13.22 9.13
N ILE A 69 -15.42 12.47 9.31
CA ILE A 69 -15.10 11.31 8.45
C ILE A 69 -16.20 10.26 8.57
N SER A 70 -16.59 9.92 9.79
CA SER A 70 -17.63 8.91 10.03
C SER A 70 -18.99 9.34 9.44
N ARG A 71 -19.33 10.63 9.54
CA ARG A 71 -20.53 11.21 8.92
C ARG A 71 -20.46 11.18 7.40
N LEU A 72 -19.30 11.53 6.81
CA LEU A 72 -19.08 11.44 5.37
C LEU A 72 -19.35 10.03 4.83
N LEU A 73 -18.90 8.97 5.54
CA LEU A 73 -19.17 7.59 5.14
C LEU A 73 -20.68 7.27 5.13
N VAL A 74 -21.40 7.78 6.14
CA VAL A 74 -22.86 7.65 6.24
C VAL A 74 -23.55 8.35 5.07
N ASP A 75 -23.20 9.61 4.80
CA ASP A 75 -23.84 10.42 3.77
C ASP A 75 -23.65 9.80 2.37
N LEU A 76 -22.42 9.36 2.05
CA LEU A 76 -22.12 8.68 0.79
C LEU A 76 -22.91 7.38 0.62
N ALA A 77 -23.05 6.59 1.68
CA ALA A 77 -23.81 5.35 1.63
C ALA A 77 -25.32 5.60 1.50
N LEU A 78 -25.86 6.63 2.17
CA LEU A 78 -27.25 7.04 2.00
C LEU A 78 -27.54 7.54 0.58
N ALA A 79 -26.55 8.13 -0.09
CA ALA A 79 -26.62 8.48 -1.51
C ALA A 79 -26.54 7.26 -2.46
N GLY A 80 -26.56 6.02 -1.93
CA GLY A 80 -26.58 4.79 -2.72
C GLY A 80 -25.20 4.32 -3.21
N LYS A 81 -24.10 4.90 -2.71
CA LYS A 81 -22.74 4.59 -3.16
C LYS A 81 -22.16 3.35 -2.48
N THR A 82 -21.36 2.59 -3.21
CA THR A 82 -20.43 1.62 -2.64
C THR A 82 -19.17 2.35 -2.19
N VAL A 83 -19.00 2.51 -0.88
CA VAL A 83 -17.92 3.30 -0.28
C VAL A 83 -16.83 2.38 0.24
N VAL A 84 -15.57 2.65 -0.10
CA VAL A 84 -14.40 1.97 0.46
C VAL A 84 -13.64 2.96 1.34
N ARG A 85 -13.64 2.72 2.64
CA ARG A 85 -12.78 3.43 3.59
C ARG A 85 -11.44 2.70 3.67
N LEU A 86 -10.43 3.19 2.97
CA LEU A 86 -9.10 2.59 2.92
C LEU A 86 -8.22 3.17 4.03
N LYS A 87 -7.82 2.35 4.99
CA LYS A 87 -7.10 2.71 6.22
C LYS A 87 -5.73 2.06 6.25
N GLY A 88 -4.68 2.82 6.59
CA GLY A 88 -3.34 2.24 6.79
C GLY A 88 -3.33 1.12 7.84
N GLY A 89 -2.58 0.05 7.60
CA GLY A 89 -2.54 -1.13 8.46
C GLY A 89 -3.84 -1.93 8.44
N ASP A 90 -4.39 -2.16 9.63
CA ASP A 90 -5.67 -2.84 9.88
C ASP A 90 -6.70 -1.85 10.44
N PRO A 91 -7.98 -1.89 10.03
CA PRO A 91 -9.01 -0.96 10.51
C PRO A 91 -9.27 -1.03 12.02
N THR A 92 -9.04 -2.19 12.63
CA THR A 92 -9.38 -2.47 14.04
C THR A 92 -8.20 -2.29 15.00
N VAL A 93 -6.96 -2.28 14.48
CA VAL A 93 -5.75 -2.07 15.30
C VAL A 93 -5.36 -0.60 15.32
N PHE A 94 -5.82 0.13 16.32
CA PHE A 94 -5.67 1.59 16.48
C PHE A 94 -6.13 2.43 15.27
N GLY A 95 -6.93 1.82 14.39
CA GLY A 95 -7.47 2.44 13.20
C GLY A 95 -8.81 3.14 13.39
N ARG A 96 -9.44 3.07 14.57
CA ARG A 96 -10.76 3.63 14.86
C ARG A 96 -11.88 3.06 13.98
N GLY A 97 -11.66 1.90 13.34
CA GLY A 97 -12.66 1.25 12.48
C GLY A 97 -13.91 0.81 13.24
N GLY A 98 -13.78 0.50 14.55
CA GLY A 98 -14.93 0.22 15.43
C GLY A 98 -15.89 1.40 15.53
N GLU A 99 -15.36 2.61 15.79
CA GLU A 99 -16.17 3.83 15.88
C GLU A 99 -16.90 4.16 14.55
N GLU A 100 -16.21 3.97 13.42
CA GLU A 100 -16.81 4.13 12.09
C GLU A 100 -17.95 3.10 11.88
N ALA A 101 -17.73 1.82 12.27
CA ALA A 101 -18.70 0.75 12.16
C ALA A 101 -19.93 0.97 13.06
N GLU A 102 -19.74 1.45 14.29
CA GLU A 102 -20.82 1.79 15.23
C GLU A 102 -21.76 2.85 14.64
N LEU A 103 -21.20 3.91 14.04
CA LEU A 103 -22.01 4.96 13.43
C LEU A 103 -22.78 4.44 12.21
N LEU A 104 -22.14 3.65 11.35
CA LEU A 104 -22.81 3.01 10.21
C LEU A 104 -23.97 2.13 10.65
N ARG A 105 -23.76 1.30 11.67
CA ARG A 105 -24.81 0.46 12.26
C ARG A 105 -25.98 1.28 12.81
N LYS A 106 -25.70 2.37 13.50
CA LYS A 106 -26.70 3.30 14.05
C LYS A 106 -27.62 3.86 12.95
N HIS A 107 -27.10 4.06 11.75
CA HIS A 107 -27.86 4.56 10.60
C HIS A 107 -28.41 3.44 9.69
N GLY A 108 -28.34 2.17 10.11
CA GLY A 108 -28.85 1.03 9.33
C GLY A 108 -28.10 0.78 8.03
N ILE A 109 -26.85 1.26 7.91
CA ILE A 109 -26.04 1.11 6.71
C ILE A 109 -25.32 -0.25 6.74
N PRO A 110 -25.44 -1.07 5.68
CA PRO A 110 -24.67 -2.30 5.55
C PRO A 110 -23.18 -1.99 5.47
N TYR A 111 -22.39 -2.64 6.31
CA TYR A 111 -20.94 -2.50 6.26
C TYR A 111 -20.22 -3.84 6.39
N GLU A 112 -18.96 -3.85 6.02
CA GLU A 112 -18.07 -4.99 6.19
C GLU A 112 -16.68 -4.50 6.59
N ILE A 113 -16.06 -5.15 7.58
CA ILE A 113 -14.67 -4.92 7.96
C ILE A 113 -13.82 -5.93 7.20
N VAL A 114 -12.89 -5.44 6.40
CA VAL A 114 -11.90 -6.25 5.69
C VAL A 114 -10.55 -6.05 6.35
N PRO A 115 -10.06 -7.03 7.12
CA PRO A 115 -8.77 -6.93 7.80
C PRO A 115 -7.62 -6.62 6.84
N GLY A 116 -6.60 -5.95 7.38
CA GLY A 116 -5.34 -5.70 6.70
C GLY A 116 -4.16 -6.14 7.57
N ILE A 117 -2.96 -6.13 7.00
CA ILE A 117 -1.76 -6.44 7.77
C ILE A 117 -1.38 -5.21 8.60
N THR A 118 -1.49 -5.34 9.94
CA THR A 118 -1.12 -4.25 10.84
C THR A 118 0.37 -3.95 10.80
N ALA A 119 0.74 -2.67 10.85
CA ALA A 119 2.12 -2.22 10.93
C ALA A 119 2.85 -2.77 12.18
N ALA A 120 2.11 -3.07 13.25
CA ALA A 120 2.68 -3.61 14.48
C ALA A 120 3.44 -4.94 14.30
N ILE A 121 3.08 -5.73 13.29
CA ILE A 121 3.71 -7.03 12.99
C ILE A 121 4.58 -6.95 11.74
N SER A 122 4.09 -6.31 10.71
CA SER A 122 4.76 -6.31 9.39
C SER A 122 5.98 -5.40 9.34
N VAL A 123 5.94 -4.25 9.99
CA VAL A 123 7.06 -3.31 10.01
C VAL A 123 8.30 -3.91 10.72
N PRO A 124 8.17 -4.50 11.92
CA PRO A 124 9.28 -5.25 12.52
C PRO A 124 9.80 -6.37 11.63
N ALA A 125 8.93 -7.15 10.98
CA ALA A 125 9.33 -8.25 10.10
C ALA A 125 10.20 -7.76 8.92
N TYR A 126 9.89 -6.62 8.32
CA TYR A 126 10.69 -6.00 7.26
C TYR A 126 12.01 -5.41 7.79
N ALA A 127 12.10 -5.13 9.09
CA ALA A 127 13.34 -4.76 9.75
C ALA A 127 14.15 -5.97 10.28
N GLY A 128 13.73 -7.21 9.97
CA GLY A 128 14.39 -8.42 10.46
C GLY A 128 14.13 -8.71 11.95
N ILE A 129 13.06 -8.18 12.53
CA ILE A 129 12.71 -8.33 13.94
C ILE A 129 11.43 -9.15 14.06
N PRO A 130 11.47 -10.42 14.45
CA PRO A 130 10.27 -11.21 14.74
C PRO A 130 9.64 -10.71 16.05
N VAL A 131 8.34 -10.45 16.08
CA VAL A 131 7.67 -9.99 17.31
C VAL A 131 7.47 -11.11 18.34
N THR A 132 7.63 -12.38 17.94
CA THR A 132 7.69 -13.56 18.81
C THR A 132 8.83 -14.46 18.36
N HIS A 133 9.44 -15.16 19.30
CA HIS A 133 10.50 -16.13 19.04
C HIS A 133 10.47 -17.22 20.09
N ARG A 134 10.66 -18.50 19.68
CA ARG A 134 10.52 -19.65 20.58
C ARG A 134 11.33 -19.49 21.88
N ASP A 135 12.58 -19.01 21.76
CA ASP A 135 13.53 -18.96 22.88
C ASP A 135 13.58 -17.58 23.57
N LEU A 136 13.04 -16.51 22.95
CA LEU A 136 13.19 -15.13 23.43
C LEU A 136 11.87 -14.49 23.88
N ALA A 137 10.77 -14.78 23.20
CA ALA A 137 9.51 -14.12 23.49
C ALA A 137 8.30 -14.97 23.04
N SER A 138 7.63 -15.60 23.98
CA SER A 138 6.40 -16.38 23.75
C SER A 138 5.13 -15.53 23.68
N SER A 139 5.24 -14.22 23.92
CA SER A 139 4.11 -13.30 23.97
C SER A 139 4.48 -11.91 23.46
N VAL A 140 3.51 -11.20 22.90
CA VAL A 140 3.64 -9.84 22.40
C VAL A 140 2.45 -9.00 22.85
N SER A 141 2.72 -7.77 23.28
CA SER A 141 1.70 -6.74 23.52
C SER A 141 1.81 -5.63 22.50
N ILE A 142 0.69 -5.24 21.89
CA ILE A 142 0.59 -4.11 20.96
C ILE A 142 -0.12 -2.97 21.69
N ILE A 143 0.56 -1.83 21.84
CA ILE A 143 0.18 -0.74 22.74
C ILE A 143 0.22 0.57 21.98
N THR A 144 -0.70 1.51 22.29
CA THR A 144 -0.57 2.89 21.79
C THR A 144 0.42 3.67 22.66
N GLY A 145 1.41 4.30 22.05
CA GLY A 145 2.31 5.23 22.74
C GLY A 145 1.81 6.68 22.74
N HIS A 146 0.61 6.92 22.21
CA HIS A 146 -0.01 8.24 22.15
C HIS A 146 -1.06 8.38 23.26
N GLU A 147 -0.61 8.53 24.49
CA GLU A 147 -1.45 9.01 25.58
C GLU A 147 -1.11 10.48 25.87
N SER A 148 -2.16 11.29 25.99
CA SER A 148 -1.98 12.68 26.43
C SER A 148 -1.54 12.67 27.90
N PRO A 149 -0.44 13.36 28.26
CA PRO A 149 -0.03 13.52 29.66
C PRO A 149 -1.12 14.14 30.56
N ASP A 150 -2.07 14.85 29.95
CA ASP A 150 -3.14 15.56 30.66
C ASP A 150 -4.38 14.68 30.95
N LYS A 151 -4.39 13.41 30.51
CA LYS A 151 -5.44 12.47 30.90
C LYS A 151 -5.20 11.97 32.32
N LEU A 152 -6.10 12.33 33.23
CA LEU A 152 -6.10 11.93 34.64
C LEU A 152 -6.19 10.41 34.85
N ASP A 153 -6.70 9.66 33.88
CA ASP A 153 -6.71 8.20 33.84
C ASP A 153 -5.81 7.71 32.70
N LEU A 154 -4.56 7.43 33.01
CA LEU A 154 -3.65 6.73 32.11
C LEU A 154 -4.21 5.32 31.89
N SER A 155 -4.58 5.01 30.65
CA SER A 155 -5.14 3.71 30.30
C SER A 155 -4.12 2.59 30.35
N ILE A 156 -2.81 2.90 30.38
CA ILE A 156 -1.72 1.93 30.43
C ILE A 156 -1.33 1.67 31.90
N ASN A 157 -1.60 0.46 32.36
CA ASN A 157 -1.05 -0.03 33.62
C ASN A 157 0.40 -0.48 33.42
N TRP A 158 1.36 0.45 33.62
CA TRP A 158 2.79 0.21 33.35
C TRP A 158 3.36 -0.96 34.14
N GLU A 159 2.98 -1.15 35.38
CA GLU A 159 3.42 -2.26 36.22
C GLU A 159 3.07 -3.62 35.59
N LYS A 160 1.83 -3.76 35.14
CA LYS A 160 1.35 -5.00 34.51
C LYS A 160 1.93 -5.19 33.10
N VAL A 161 1.90 -4.14 32.27
CA VAL A 161 2.33 -4.23 30.88
C VAL A 161 3.83 -4.51 30.78
N THR A 162 4.65 -3.88 31.60
CA THR A 162 6.10 -4.01 31.56
C THR A 162 6.56 -5.46 31.74
N ASN A 163 5.89 -6.24 32.59
CA ASN A 163 6.32 -7.59 32.97
C ASN A 163 5.45 -8.71 32.34
N ALA A 164 4.34 -8.37 31.66
CA ALA A 164 3.39 -9.36 31.16
C ALA A 164 3.86 -10.11 29.91
N THR A 165 4.71 -9.50 29.08
CA THR A 165 5.07 -10.06 27.78
C THR A 165 6.55 -9.90 27.44
N GLY A 166 7.10 -10.83 26.65
CA GLY A 166 8.49 -10.78 26.19
C GLY A 166 8.77 -9.60 25.27
N THR A 167 7.84 -9.33 24.35
CA THR A 167 7.96 -8.23 23.39
C THR A 167 6.86 -7.19 23.60
N LEU A 168 7.23 -5.91 23.59
CA LEU A 168 6.30 -4.79 23.58
C LEU A 168 6.43 -4.05 22.23
N VAL A 169 5.30 -3.82 21.57
CA VAL A 169 5.24 -3.07 20.31
C VAL A 169 4.40 -1.80 20.53
N PHE A 170 5.05 -0.64 20.48
CA PHE A 170 4.36 0.64 20.63
C PHE A 170 4.07 1.25 19.27
N MET A 171 2.79 1.53 19.02
CA MET A 171 2.33 2.32 17.89
C MET A 171 2.24 3.78 18.31
N MET A 172 2.54 4.73 17.38
CA MET A 172 2.43 6.17 17.63
C MET A 172 3.27 6.70 18.81
N GLY A 173 4.33 6.00 19.20
CA GLY A 173 5.11 6.26 20.41
C GLY A 173 6.34 7.17 20.24
N VAL A 174 6.70 7.60 19.02
CA VAL A 174 7.98 8.33 18.76
C VAL A 174 8.12 9.59 19.60
N ALA A 175 7.08 10.41 19.67
CA ALA A 175 7.12 11.66 20.44
C ALA A 175 7.25 11.44 21.96
N ASN A 176 6.83 10.27 22.44
CA ASN A 176 6.80 9.91 23.86
C ASN A 176 7.86 8.87 24.22
N ILE A 177 8.85 8.61 23.34
CA ILE A 177 9.81 7.49 23.54
C ILE A 177 10.57 7.62 24.86
N GLY A 178 10.99 8.83 25.24
CA GLY A 178 11.67 9.06 26.49
C GLY A 178 10.79 8.76 27.71
N TYR A 179 9.51 9.15 27.68
CA TYR A 179 8.56 8.80 28.72
C TYR A 179 8.32 7.29 28.78
N ILE A 180 8.09 6.65 27.64
CA ILE A 180 7.89 5.19 27.54
C ILE A 180 9.11 4.45 28.14
N SER A 181 10.33 4.81 27.76
CA SER A 181 11.56 4.20 28.26
C SER A 181 11.70 4.35 29.78
N LYS A 182 11.45 5.55 30.30
CA LYS A 182 11.51 5.82 31.75
C LYS A 182 10.47 4.99 32.52
N GLN A 183 9.24 4.87 32.00
CA GLN A 183 8.21 4.04 32.62
C GLN A 183 8.58 2.55 32.63
N LEU A 184 9.08 2.02 31.52
CA LEU A 184 9.49 0.63 31.44
C LEU A 184 10.63 0.31 32.40
N ILE A 185 11.63 1.19 32.52
CA ILE A 185 12.75 1.03 33.47
C ILE A 185 12.25 1.13 34.93
N ALA A 186 11.41 2.13 35.24
CA ALA A 186 10.87 2.31 36.59
C ALA A 186 10.01 1.13 37.06
N HIS A 187 9.43 0.35 36.13
CA HIS A 187 8.61 -0.82 36.45
C HIS A 187 9.32 -2.15 36.21
N GLY A 188 10.68 -2.15 36.14
CA GLY A 188 11.48 -3.34 36.23
C GLY A 188 12.08 -3.88 34.92
N ARG A 189 11.94 -3.22 33.80
CA ARG A 189 12.72 -3.57 32.59
C ARG A 189 14.16 -3.11 32.75
N PRO A 190 15.16 -3.98 32.49
CA PRO A 190 16.58 -3.57 32.50
C PRO A 190 16.81 -2.40 31.52
N PRO A 191 17.62 -1.38 31.89
CA PRO A 191 17.98 -0.28 31.01
C PRO A 191 18.64 -0.73 29.70
N GLU A 192 19.31 -1.89 29.71
CA GLU A 192 19.97 -2.51 28.56
C GLU A 192 18.99 -3.20 27.60
N THR A 193 17.72 -3.32 27.96
CA THR A 193 16.70 -3.96 27.10
C THR A 193 16.73 -3.35 25.70
N PRO A 194 16.90 -4.19 24.64
CA PRO A 194 17.00 -3.69 23.27
C PRO A 194 15.72 -3.04 22.78
N VAL A 195 15.89 -1.96 22.01
CA VAL A 195 14.81 -1.18 21.40
C VAL A 195 15.12 -0.92 19.94
N ALA A 196 14.11 -1.05 19.08
CA ALA A 196 14.17 -0.63 17.70
C ALA A 196 12.99 0.27 17.35
N LEU A 197 13.24 1.36 16.64
CA LEU A 197 12.21 2.17 15.97
C LEU A 197 12.34 1.97 14.46
N VAL A 198 11.23 1.63 13.82
CA VAL A 198 11.19 1.44 12.36
C VAL A 198 10.19 2.42 11.76
N ARG A 199 10.69 3.36 10.98
CA ARG A 199 9.93 4.40 10.32
C ARG A 199 9.61 4.01 8.89
N TRP A 200 8.41 4.36 8.40
CA TRP A 200 7.96 4.05 7.04
C TRP A 200 8.23 2.60 6.62
N GLY A 201 8.12 1.65 7.55
CA GLY A 201 8.41 0.26 7.26
C GLY A 201 7.64 -0.28 6.06
N THR A 202 8.26 -1.23 5.37
CA THR A 202 7.78 -1.85 4.11
C THR A 202 7.81 -0.93 2.88
N ARG A 203 8.40 0.26 2.97
CA ARG A 203 8.50 1.23 1.87
C ARG A 203 9.97 1.57 1.59
N ALA A 204 10.24 2.23 0.46
CA ALA A 204 11.59 2.68 0.12
C ALA A 204 12.17 3.68 1.15
N GLU A 205 11.31 4.38 1.89
CA GLU A 205 11.73 5.30 2.95
C GLU A 205 11.98 4.61 4.30
N GLN A 206 11.96 3.28 4.37
CA GLN A 206 12.19 2.56 5.63
C GLN A 206 13.53 2.96 6.24
N GLU A 207 13.47 3.35 7.49
CA GLU A 207 14.61 3.73 8.32
C GLU A 207 14.48 3.03 9.66
N THR A 208 15.56 2.38 10.10
CA THR A 208 15.58 1.64 11.36
C THR A 208 16.64 2.23 12.28
N LEU A 209 16.22 2.58 13.51
CA LEU A 209 17.09 3.07 14.58
C LEU A 209 17.07 2.07 15.73
N THR A 210 18.23 1.62 16.21
CA THR A 210 18.37 0.66 17.30
C THR A 210 19.13 1.25 18.48
N GLY A 211 18.79 0.79 19.68
CA GLY A 211 19.43 1.18 20.91
C GLY A 211 18.94 0.33 22.08
N THR A 212 19.02 0.88 23.27
CA THR A 212 18.50 0.33 24.51
C THR A 212 17.52 1.28 25.16
N LEU A 213 16.76 0.84 26.15
CA LEU A 213 15.88 1.73 26.90
C LEU A 213 16.62 2.92 27.51
N ALA A 214 17.92 2.76 27.86
CA ALA A 214 18.74 3.80 28.43
C ALA A 214 19.12 4.90 27.43
N ASP A 215 19.37 4.56 26.16
CA ASP A 215 19.96 5.49 25.19
C ASP A 215 19.06 5.89 24.01
N ILE A 216 17.93 5.20 23.85
CA ILE A 216 17.09 5.37 22.66
C ILE A 216 16.48 6.78 22.55
N GLU A 217 16.15 7.43 23.67
CA GLU A 217 15.64 8.80 23.67
C GLU A 217 16.65 9.76 23.02
N GLN A 218 17.92 9.67 23.44
CA GLN A 218 18.97 10.53 22.90
C GLN A 218 19.23 10.22 21.42
N LYS A 219 19.29 8.95 21.05
CA LYS A 219 19.48 8.53 19.65
C LYS A 219 18.36 9.04 18.73
N VAL A 220 17.11 9.02 19.19
CA VAL A 220 15.97 9.57 18.43
C VAL A 220 16.10 11.09 18.23
N LEU A 221 16.56 11.81 19.26
CA LEU A 221 16.80 13.25 19.18
C LEU A 221 17.95 13.58 18.23
N ASP A 222 19.08 12.91 18.36
CA ASP A 222 20.29 13.12 17.56
C ASP A 222 20.04 12.83 16.06
N ALA A 223 19.29 11.76 15.78
CA ALA A 223 18.91 11.39 14.41
C ALA A 223 17.77 12.25 13.84
N GLY A 224 17.11 13.09 14.65
CA GLY A 224 15.91 13.80 14.23
C GLY A 224 14.79 12.88 13.76
N PHE A 225 14.68 11.69 14.34
CA PHE A 225 13.78 10.63 13.92
C PHE A 225 12.31 11.00 14.11
N LYS A 226 11.48 10.88 13.08
CA LYS A 226 10.11 11.41 13.04
C LYS A 226 9.05 10.33 12.80
N PRO A 227 7.80 10.53 13.28
CA PRO A 227 6.69 9.63 12.93
C PRO A 227 6.37 9.70 11.41
N PRO A 228 5.70 8.64 10.86
CA PRO A 228 5.16 7.49 11.56
C PRO A 228 6.22 6.40 11.77
N ALA A 229 6.24 5.77 12.94
CA ALA A 229 7.11 4.63 13.21
C ALA A 229 6.45 3.65 14.20
N VAL A 230 6.96 2.42 14.17
CA VAL A 230 6.67 1.36 15.13
C VAL A 230 7.89 1.21 16.03
N THR A 231 7.69 1.14 17.34
CA THR A 231 8.75 0.87 18.32
C THR A 231 8.61 -0.55 18.84
N VAL A 232 9.69 -1.31 18.82
CA VAL A 232 9.75 -2.67 19.36
C VAL A 232 10.72 -2.68 20.54
N VAL A 233 10.30 -3.25 21.66
CA VAL A 233 11.12 -3.37 22.88
C VAL A 233 11.20 -4.84 23.29
N GLY A 234 12.39 -5.37 23.47
CA GLY A 234 12.64 -6.75 23.91
C GLY A 234 13.80 -7.42 23.19
N GLU A 235 14.20 -8.59 23.70
CA GLU A 235 15.35 -9.36 23.19
C GLU A 235 15.24 -9.77 21.71
N VAL A 236 14.04 -9.83 21.17
CA VAL A 236 13.80 -10.11 19.74
C VAL A 236 14.45 -9.09 18.80
N VAL A 237 14.74 -7.89 19.29
CA VAL A 237 15.43 -6.84 18.51
C VAL A 237 16.83 -7.29 18.10
N ASN A 238 17.52 -8.07 18.92
CA ASN A 238 18.84 -8.60 18.64
C ASN A 238 18.86 -9.61 17.48
N GLN A 239 17.71 -10.16 17.09
CA GLN A 239 17.61 -11.04 15.92
C GLN A 239 17.79 -10.30 14.58
N ARG A 240 17.66 -8.97 14.60
CA ARG A 240 17.76 -8.15 13.39
C ARG A 240 19.04 -8.40 12.59
N GLU A 241 20.18 -8.51 13.26
CA GLU A 241 21.46 -8.71 12.57
C GLU A 241 21.52 -9.99 11.74
N GLN A 242 20.81 -11.03 12.18
CA GLN A 242 20.77 -12.33 11.51
C GLN A 242 19.63 -12.45 10.50
N LEU A 243 18.53 -11.72 10.72
CA LEU A 243 17.28 -11.86 9.96
C LEU A 243 17.03 -10.68 9.02
N LEU A 244 18.00 -9.82 8.81
CA LEU A 244 17.90 -8.65 7.93
C LEU A 244 17.82 -9.09 6.45
N TRP A 245 16.62 -9.24 5.94
CA TRP A 245 16.38 -9.69 4.57
C TRP A 245 15.96 -8.54 3.62
N ALA A 246 15.02 -7.68 4.04
CA ALA A 246 14.46 -6.66 3.17
C ALA A 246 15.49 -5.54 2.86
N GLU A 247 16.18 -5.06 3.89
CA GLU A 247 17.20 -4.02 3.74
C GLU A 247 18.47 -4.51 3.03
N ALA A 248 18.66 -5.83 2.91
CA ALA A 248 19.75 -6.45 2.15
C ALA A 248 19.44 -6.59 0.64
N MET A 249 18.21 -6.31 0.21
CA MET A 249 17.84 -6.42 -1.21
C MET A 249 18.54 -5.34 -2.06
N PRO A 250 18.93 -5.66 -3.31
CA PRO A 250 19.75 -4.77 -4.15
C PRO A 250 19.18 -3.37 -4.41
N LEU A 251 17.85 -3.27 -4.48
CA LEU A 251 17.14 -2.01 -4.73
C LEU A 251 16.43 -1.44 -3.50
N PHE A 252 16.72 -1.98 -2.32
CA PHE A 252 16.17 -1.42 -1.08
C PHE A 252 16.50 0.08 -0.96
N GLY A 253 15.54 0.87 -0.51
CA GLY A 253 15.67 2.32 -0.39
C GLY A 253 15.64 3.08 -1.73
N LYS A 254 15.45 2.39 -2.86
CA LYS A 254 15.38 3.03 -4.18
C LYS A 254 13.95 3.16 -4.67
N ARG A 255 13.56 4.39 -5.04
CA ARG A 255 12.33 4.66 -5.79
C ARG A 255 12.67 4.84 -7.25
N ILE A 256 12.09 4.02 -8.12
CA ILE A 256 12.43 3.96 -9.55
C ILE A 256 11.25 4.47 -10.37
N LEU A 257 11.48 5.54 -11.12
CA LEU A 257 10.48 6.10 -12.03
C LEU A 257 10.32 5.20 -13.26
N VAL A 258 9.11 4.67 -13.46
CA VAL A 258 8.75 3.82 -14.59
C VAL A 258 7.86 4.62 -15.55
N THR A 259 8.42 5.02 -16.70
CA THR A 259 7.73 5.89 -17.68
C THR A 259 7.02 5.14 -18.80
N ARG A 260 7.10 3.82 -18.84
CA ARG A 260 6.44 2.97 -19.84
C ARG A 260 4.92 3.05 -19.77
N SER A 261 4.25 2.73 -20.89
CA SER A 261 2.79 2.57 -20.90
C SER A 261 2.34 1.50 -19.89
N ARG A 262 1.16 1.66 -19.32
CA ARG A 262 0.64 0.74 -18.29
C ARG A 262 0.63 -0.73 -18.71
N SER A 263 0.29 -1.02 -19.95
CA SER A 263 0.24 -2.38 -20.50
C SER A 263 1.61 -3.05 -20.62
N GLN A 264 2.71 -2.29 -20.64
CA GLN A 264 4.07 -2.78 -20.83
C GLN A 264 4.96 -2.62 -19.58
N ALA A 265 4.42 -2.04 -18.51
CA ALA A 265 5.18 -1.76 -17.28
C ALA A 265 5.20 -2.93 -16.30
N SER A 266 4.26 -3.89 -16.39
CA SER A 266 4.02 -4.93 -15.38
C SER A 266 5.26 -5.77 -15.02
N ASP A 267 6.01 -6.23 -16.01
CA ASP A 267 7.19 -7.08 -15.75
C ASP A 267 8.36 -6.29 -15.16
N LEU A 268 8.57 -5.04 -15.63
CA LEU A 268 9.58 -4.15 -15.07
C LEU A 268 9.23 -3.75 -13.63
N VAL A 269 7.98 -3.41 -13.36
CA VAL A 269 7.46 -3.09 -12.02
C VAL A 269 7.69 -4.27 -11.08
N ARG A 270 7.30 -5.48 -11.51
CA ARG A 270 7.51 -6.70 -10.72
C ARG A 270 8.99 -6.95 -10.44
N GLY A 271 9.87 -6.86 -11.44
CA GLY A 271 11.31 -7.04 -11.24
C GLY A 271 11.93 -6.02 -10.28
N ILE A 272 11.47 -4.76 -10.30
CA ILE A 272 11.91 -3.75 -9.33
C ILE A 272 11.45 -4.14 -7.92
N GLU A 273 10.20 -4.55 -7.74
CA GLU A 273 9.65 -4.97 -6.45
C GLU A 273 10.33 -6.23 -5.91
N GLU A 274 10.61 -7.22 -6.76
CA GLU A 274 11.32 -8.45 -6.38
C GLU A 274 12.76 -8.19 -5.90
N LEU A 275 13.38 -7.11 -6.36
CA LEU A 275 14.68 -6.65 -5.91
C LEU A 275 14.61 -5.68 -4.72
N GLY A 276 13.42 -5.45 -4.14
CA GLY A 276 13.21 -4.60 -2.96
C GLY A 276 13.07 -3.11 -3.27
N GLY A 277 12.94 -2.72 -4.55
CA GLY A 277 12.72 -1.34 -4.96
C GLY A 277 11.25 -0.93 -4.93
N GLU A 278 10.97 0.37 -4.88
CA GLU A 278 9.63 0.94 -4.98
C GLU A 278 9.43 1.52 -6.39
N PRO A 279 8.60 0.90 -7.26
CA PRO A 279 8.31 1.46 -8.58
C PRO A 279 7.35 2.64 -8.45
N TYR A 280 7.69 3.76 -9.08
CA TYR A 280 6.82 4.92 -9.25
C TYR A 280 6.36 4.99 -10.71
N GLU A 281 5.19 4.42 -11.00
CA GLU A 281 4.64 4.41 -12.34
C GLU A 281 4.16 5.80 -12.76
N PHE A 282 4.78 6.35 -13.77
CA PHE A 282 4.44 7.63 -14.39
C PHE A 282 4.39 7.47 -15.91
N PRO A 283 3.34 6.81 -16.47
CA PRO A 283 3.23 6.60 -17.90
C PRO A 283 3.11 7.94 -18.64
N VAL A 284 4.08 8.20 -19.52
CA VAL A 284 4.16 9.45 -20.32
C VAL A 284 3.63 9.25 -21.74
N ILE A 285 3.32 8.01 -22.13
CA ILE A 285 2.81 7.65 -23.44
C ILE A 285 1.50 6.88 -23.26
N GLN A 286 0.49 7.31 -23.99
CA GLN A 286 -0.76 6.59 -24.18
C GLN A 286 -0.88 6.15 -25.63
N ILE A 287 -1.04 4.85 -25.85
CA ILE A 287 -1.28 4.30 -27.19
C ILE A 287 -2.78 4.08 -27.34
N SER A 288 -3.34 4.58 -28.42
CA SER A 288 -4.78 4.49 -28.71
C SER A 288 -5.01 4.16 -30.18
N MET A 289 -6.21 3.70 -30.49
CA MET A 289 -6.65 3.56 -31.88
C MET A 289 -6.53 4.90 -32.61
N PRO A 290 -6.13 4.92 -33.90
CA PRO A 290 -6.16 6.12 -34.70
C PRO A 290 -7.59 6.66 -34.82
N SER A 291 -7.73 7.97 -35.05
CA SER A 291 -9.00 8.66 -35.24
C SER A 291 -8.93 9.64 -36.42
N GLY A 292 -10.07 10.09 -36.90
CA GLY A 292 -10.16 11.03 -37.98
C GLY A 292 -9.46 10.54 -39.26
N ALA A 293 -8.75 11.39 -39.97
CA ALA A 293 -8.08 11.08 -41.24
C ALA A 293 -7.03 9.95 -41.12
N ALA A 294 -6.46 9.70 -39.93
CA ALA A 294 -5.53 8.58 -39.71
C ALA A 294 -6.29 7.25 -39.68
N LEU A 295 -7.50 7.24 -39.10
CA LEU A 295 -8.38 6.07 -39.10
C LEU A 295 -8.83 5.74 -40.55
N GLU A 296 -9.25 6.72 -41.31
CA GLU A 296 -9.70 6.55 -42.70
C GLU A 296 -8.58 5.93 -43.58
N ARG A 297 -7.35 6.45 -43.48
CA ARG A 297 -6.19 5.87 -44.19
C ARG A 297 -5.87 4.44 -43.76
N THR A 298 -6.05 4.16 -42.48
CA THR A 298 -5.83 2.78 -41.97
C THR A 298 -6.91 1.85 -42.53
N ASP A 299 -8.17 2.26 -42.52
CA ASP A 299 -9.28 1.48 -43.04
C ASP A 299 -9.13 1.25 -44.54
N GLU A 300 -8.72 2.25 -45.31
CA GLU A 300 -8.41 2.13 -46.74
C GLU A 300 -7.30 1.09 -46.98
N ALA A 301 -6.19 1.15 -46.22
CA ALA A 301 -5.11 0.18 -46.35
C ALA A 301 -5.55 -1.26 -45.97
N LEU A 302 -6.35 -1.40 -44.91
CA LEU A 302 -6.87 -2.69 -44.47
C LEU A 302 -7.98 -3.24 -45.37
N SER A 303 -8.66 -2.37 -46.15
CA SER A 303 -9.67 -2.83 -47.11
C SER A 303 -9.07 -3.60 -48.25
N ARG A 304 -7.82 -3.32 -48.64
CA ARG A 304 -7.09 -3.90 -49.78
C ARG A 304 -5.84 -4.72 -49.39
N LEU A 305 -5.92 -5.45 -48.26
CA LEU A 305 -4.80 -6.27 -47.75
C LEU A 305 -4.26 -7.30 -48.76
N GLU A 306 -5.10 -7.79 -49.67
CA GLU A 306 -4.73 -8.73 -50.74
C GLU A 306 -3.77 -8.15 -51.78
N THR A 307 -3.57 -6.83 -51.81
CA THR A 307 -2.64 -6.16 -52.72
C THR A 307 -1.22 -6.06 -52.19
N TYR A 308 -1.00 -6.40 -50.90
CA TYR A 308 0.31 -6.33 -50.28
C TYR A 308 1.04 -7.70 -50.30
N ASP A 309 2.35 -7.67 -50.56
CA ASP A 309 3.19 -8.84 -50.52
C ASP A 309 3.75 -9.16 -49.14
N TRP A 310 3.86 -8.13 -48.28
CA TRP A 310 4.41 -8.22 -46.95
C TRP A 310 3.66 -7.39 -45.95
N ALA A 311 3.49 -7.93 -44.72
CA ALA A 311 3.05 -7.20 -43.53
C ALA A 311 4.17 -7.20 -42.48
N PHE A 312 4.75 -6.04 -42.16
CA PHE A 312 5.82 -5.89 -41.19
C PHE A 312 5.27 -5.36 -39.87
N PHE A 313 5.45 -6.12 -38.81
CA PHE A 313 5.10 -5.71 -37.45
C PHE A 313 6.36 -5.31 -36.68
N THR A 314 6.45 -4.06 -36.27
CA THR A 314 7.61 -3.48 -35.58
C THR A 314 7.43 -3.38 -34.07
N SER A 315 6.24 -3.67 -33.55
CA SER A 315 5.94 -3.62 -32.11
C SER A 315 4.74 -4.48 -31.75
N VAL A 316 4.67 -4.93 -30.49
CA VAL A 316 3.51 -5.63 -29.90
C VAL A 316 2.22 -4.81 -30.08
N ASN A 317 2.28 -3.51 -29.82
CA ASN A 317 1.12 -2.63 -29.98
C ASN A 317 0.63 -2.59 -31.44
N GLY A 318 1.56 -2.63 -32.40
CA GLY A 318 1.21 -2.71 -33.82
C GLY A 318 0.44 -3.98 -34.15
N VAL A 319 0.81 -5.11 -33.58
CA VAL A 319 0.06 -6.37 -33.70
C VAL A 319 -1.33 -6.25 -33.10
N ASP A 320 -1.42 -5.85 -31.83
CA ASP A 320 -2.69 -5.74 -31.10
C ASP A 320 -3.70 -4.81 -31.83
N TYR A 321 -3.24 -3.63 -32.23
CA TYR A 321 -4.12 -2.65 -32.88
C TYR A 321 -4.47 -3.06 -34.31
N PHE A 322 -3.58 -3.72 -35.02
CA PHE A 322 -3.86 -4.25 -36.35
C PHE A 322 -5.02 -5.26 -36.30
N PHE A 323 -4.96 -6.25 -35.39
CA PHE A 323 -6.02 -7.26 -35.30
C PHE A 323 -7.34 -6.66 -34.77
N LYS A 324 -7.29 -5.73 -33.83
CA LYS A 324 -8.49 -4.97 -33.39
C LYS A 324 -9.14 -4.19 -34.54
N HIS A 325 -8.32 -3.63 -35.44
CA HIS A 325 -8.84 -2.97 -36.62
C HIS A 325 -9.47 -3.93 -37.62
N LEU A 326 -8.86 -5.08 -37.84
CA LEU A 326 -9.44 -6.12 -38.71
C LEU A 326 -10.80 -6.57 -38.18
N GLU A 327 -10.88 -6.86 -36.88
CA GLU A 327 -12.13 -7.25 -36.22
C GLU A 327 -13.22 -6.17 -36.38
N ARG A 328 -12.88 -4.88 -36.16
CA ARG A 328 -13.79 -3.75 -36.37
C ARG A 328 -14.34 -3.67 -37.80
N LEU A 329 -13.53 -4.05 -38.78
CA LEU A 329 -13.91 -4.09 -40.19
C LEU A 329 -14.60 -5.41 -40.59
N GLY A 330 -14.89 -6.30 -39.65
CA GLY A 330 -15.48 -7.62 -39.93
C GLY A 330 -14.54 -8.58 -40.66
N LYS A 331 -13.23 -8.32 -40.59
CA LYS A 331 -12.18 -9.14 -41.22
C LYS A 331 -11.40 -9.93 -40.15
N ASP A 332 -10.72 -10.98 -40.58
CA ASP A 332 -9.83 -11.78 -39.74
C ASP A 332 -8.48 -12.03 -40.42
N ILE A 333 -7.63 -12.83 -39.78
CA ILE A 333 -6.27 -13.15 -40.29
C ILE A 333 -6.25 -13.69 -41.71
N ARG A 334 -7.32 -14.30 -42.19
CA ARG A 334 -7.43 -14.83 -43.55
C ARG A 334 -7.34 -13.72 -44.62
N ALA A 335 -7.58 -12.45 -44.23
CA ALA A 335 -7.37 -11.29 -45.11
C ALA A 335 -5.89 -11.09 -45.51
N LEU A 336 -4.96 -11.70 -44.77
CA LEU A 336 -3.50 -11.68 -45.03
C LEU A 336 -3.03 -12.87 -45.85
N TYR A 337 -3.92 -13.67 -46.48
CA TYR A 337 -3.57 -14.95 -47.10
C TYR A 337 -2.47 -14.89 -48.19
N LYS A 338 -2.28 -13.74 -48.84
CA LYS A 338 -1.21 -13.50 -49.81
C LYS A 338 0.05 -12.91 -49.20
N ALA A 339 -0.08 -12.15 -48.08
CA ALA A 339 1.02 -11.41 -47.51
C ALA A 339 1.94 -12.33 -46.66
N ARG A 340 3.24 -12.19 -46.83
CA ARG A 340 4.21 -12.74 -45.90
C ARG A 340 4.27 -11.87 -44.64
N ILE A 341 4.36 -12.50 -43.47
CA ILE A 341 4.38 -11.79 -42.20
C ILE A 341 5.82 -11.73 -41.67
N ALA A 342 6.28 -10.55 -41.31
CA ALA A 342 7.57 -10.32 -40.68
C ALA A 342 7.39 -9.57 -39.33
N ALA A 343 8.14 -10.00 -38.32
CA ALA A 343 8.17 -9.37 -37.01
C ALA A 343 9.56 -8.85 -36.66
N VAL A 344 9.65 -7.66 -36.11
CA VAL A 344 10.90 -7.07 -35.59
C VAL A 344 10.98 -7.34 -34.10
N GLY A 345 11.90 -8.26 -33.73
CA GLY A 345 12.16 -8.60 -32.34
C GLY A 345 11.29 -9.72 -31.73
N PRO A 346 11.79 -10.36 -30.67
CA PRO A 346 11.18 -11.59 -30.13
C PRO A 346 9.81 -11.32 -29.49
N ALA A 347 9.59 -10.16 -28.85
CA ALA A 347 8.31 -9.83 -28.23
C ALA A 347 7.20 -9.64 -29.28
N THR A 348 7.51 -9.01 -30.42
CA THR A 348 6.56 -8.84 -31.54
C THR A 348 6.23 -10.17 -32.19
N LEU A 349 7.23 -11.05 -32.33
CA LEU A 349 7.02 -12.40 -32.84
C LEU A 349 6.13 -13.22 -31.89
N ALA A 350 6.32 -13.12 -30.58
CA ALA A 350 5.48 -13.79 -29.59
C ALA A 350 4.03 -13.34 -29.64
N ALA A 351 3.79 -12.05 -29.90
CA ALA A 351 2.43 -11.49 -30.03
C ALA A 351 1.70 -11.95 -31.30
N LEU A 352 2.42 -12.41 -32.33
CA LEU A 352 1.86 -12.94 -33.56
C LEU A 352 1.57 -14.45 -33.50
N ARG A 353 2.06 -15.15 -32.49
CA ARG A 353 1.84 -16.59 -32.25
C ARG A 353 0.63 -16.81 -31.34
#